data_a737fd9a292262857b51b0778e4612d4
#
_entry.id   a737fd9a292262857b51b0778e4612d4
#
_cell.length_a   1.000
_cell.length_b   1.000
_cell.length_c   1.000
_cell.angle_alpha   90.00
_cell.angle_beta   90.00
_cell.angle_gamma   90.00
#
_symmetry.space_group_name_H-M   'P 1'
#
loop_
_entity.id
_entity.type
_entity.pdbx_description
1 polymer ?
#
loop_
_entity_poly.entity_id
_entity_poly.type
_entity_poly.pdbx_seq_one_letter_code
_entity_poly.pdbx_strand_id
1 'polypeptide(L)'
;MRKWGFRHRGGDARKTPPINNRIMTMTDAVQGEKYRIVRIDGGYRLNSRLCAMGFIPGEIFYVSGASRGGPLCVVVKGTKFAIGRGMAERIQIREI
;
A
#
# COMPACT_ATOMS: atom_id res chain seq x y z
N MET A 1 13.23 21.90 -13.11
CA MET A 1 12.36 21.60 -13.23
C MET A 1 11.76 21.42 -13.59
N ARG A 2 12.13 21.27 -13.33
CA ARG A 2 11.23 21.02 -13.55
C ARG A 2 10.51 20.70 -13.81
N LYS A 3 10.92 20.38 -13.58
CA LYS A 3 9.91 20.09 -13.87
C LYS A 3 9.15 19.86 -13.87
N TRP A 4 9.64 19.91 -13.74
CA TRP A 4 8.53 19.61 -13.70
C TRP A 4 7.99 20.09 -13.79
N GLY A 5 8.29 21.01 -13.72
CA GLY A 5 7.52 21.07 -13.63
C GLY A 5 7.12 21.67 -13.46
N PHE A 6 7.19 22.24 -13.46
CA PHE A 6 6.54 22.64 -13.23
C PHE A 6 6.20 23.10 -12.99
N ARG A 7 6.39 23.08 -12.38
CA ARG A 7 5.97 23.31 -12.11
C ARG A 7 5.42 23.61 -11.77
N HIS A 8 5.60 24.22 -11.57
CA HIS A 8 4.92 24.31 -11.23
C HIS A 8 4.52 24.76 -10.99
N ARG A 9 4.84 25.10 -10.36
CA ARG A 9 4.31 25.35 -10.00
C ARG A 9 3.73 25.60 -9.55
N GLY A 10 4.23 26.10 -9.27
CA GLY A 10 3.62 26.00 -8.68
C GLY A 10 3.13 26.10 -8.35
N GLY A 11 3.25 26.38 -8.04
CA GLY A 11 2.78 26.07 -7.46
C GLY A 11 2.41 25.90 -7.26
N ASP A 12 2.60 25.77 -6.95
CA ASP A 12 2.26 25.21 -6.48
C ASP A 12 2.00 24.78 -6.27
N ALA A 13 2.15 24.70 -6.01
CA ALA A 13 1.98 23.93 -5.63
C ALA A 13 2.13 23.45 -5.26
N ARG A 14 2.42 23.08 -4.99
CA ARG A 14 2.57 22.21 -4.33
C ARG A 14 2.58 22.24 -3.05
N LYS A 15 2.18 22.51 -2.41
CA LYS A 15 2.06 22.39 -1.18
C LYS A 15 1.33 21.26 -0.76
N THR A 16 0.51 20.66 -1.49
CA THR A 16 -0.04 19.34 -1.22
C THR A 16 1.06 18.34 -1.38
N PRO A 17 1.29 17.50 -0.37
CA PRO A 17 2.30 16.47 -0.51
C PRO A 17 1.97 15.55 -1.67
N PRO A 18 2.97 14.98 -2.32
CA PRO A 18 2.70 13.97 -3.33
C PRO A 18 1.83 12.86 -2.74
N ILE A 19 0.97 12.30 -3.57
CA ILE A 19 0.07 11.24 -3.12
C ILE A 19 0.86 10.05 -2.58
N ASN A 20 1.99 9.74 -3.17
CA ASN A 20 2.78 8.60 -2.75
C ASN A 20 3.41 8.77 -1.36
N ASN A 21 3.29 9.97 -0.76
CA ASN A 21 3.72 10.16 0.63
C ASN A 21 2.58 9.93 1.61
N ARG A 22 1.40 9.71 1.10
CA ARG A 22 0.23 9.56 1.93
C ARG A 22 0.14 8.12 2.43
N ILE A 23 -0.08 7.96 3.73
CA ILE A 23 -0.23 6.64 4.33
C ILE A 23 -1.71 6.30 4.41
N MET A 24 -2.04 5.09 4.01
CA MET A 24 -3.41 4.59 4.05
C MET A 24 -3.37 3.14 4.50
N THR A 25 -4.52 2.54 4.73
CA THR A 25 -4.54 1.11 5.05
C THR A 25 -4.73 0.31 3.77
N MET A 26 -4.41 -0.98 3.84
CA MET A 26 -4.54 -1.83 2.67
C MET A 26 -5.99 -1.95 2.21
N THR A 27 -6.95 -1.68 3.10
CA THR A 27 -8.37 -1.70 2.71
C THR A 27 -8.69 -0.63 1.68
N ASP A 28 -7.87 0.40 1.58
CA ASP A 28 -8.06 1.48 0.60
C ASP A 28 -7.35 1.21 -0.71
N ALA A 29 -6.65 0.08 -0.81
CA ALA A 29 -5.88 -0.23 -2.02
C ALA A 29 -6.82 -0.51 -3.19
N VAL A 30 -6.40 -0.09 -4.37
CA VAL A 30 -7.20 -0.18 -5.59
C VAL A 30 -6.65 -1.28 -6.47
N GLN A 31 -7.56 -2.07 -7.04
CA GLN A 31 -7.16 -3.15 -7.94
C GLN A 31 -6.37 -2.58 -9.12
N GLY A 32 -5.29 -3.26 -9.46
CA GLY A 32 -4.45 -2.86 -10.57
C GLY A 32 -3.30 -1.96 -10.19
N GLU A 33 -3.22 -1.54 -8.94
CA GLU A 33 -2.21 -0.60 -8.50
C GLU A 33 -1.16 -1.29 -7.64
N LYS A 34 0.00 -0.64 -7.54
CA LYS A 34 1.10 -1.12 -6.70
C LYS A 34 1.26 -0.21 -5.51
N TYR A 35 1.67 -0.80 -4.41
CA TYR A 35 1.84 -0.06 -3.16
C TYR A 35 3.07 -0.58 -2.43
N ARG A 36 3.53 0.21 -1.48
CA ARG A 36 4.64 -0.18 -0.62
C ARG A 36 4.11 -0.34 0.80
N ILE A 37 4.54 -1.39 1.48
CA ILE A 37 4.14 -1.61 2.86
C ILE A 37 4.92 -0.67 3.74
N VAL A 38 4.20 0.10 4.58
CA VAL A 38 4.83 1.03 5.51
C VAL A 38 5.05 0.34 6.84
N ARG A 39 4.00 -0.25 7.37
CA ARG A 39 4.13 -0.99 8.63
C ARG A 39 2.87 -1.82 8.86
N ILE A 40 2.99 -2.78 9.77
CA ILE A 40 1.89 -3.64 10.15
C ILE A 40 1.59 -3.39 11.62
N ASP A 41 0.35 -3.07 11.91
CA ASP A 41 -0.05 -2.64 13.24
C ASP A 41 -0.99 -3.69 13.83
N GLY A 42 -0.50 -4.90 14.00
CA GLY A 42 -1.34 -6.01 14.41
C GLY A 42 -0.79 -6.86 15.54
N GLY A 43 0.25 -6.38 16.22
CA GLY A 43 0.83 -7.14 17.31
C GLY A 43 1.78 -8.21 16.81
N TYR A 44 2.42 -8.86 17.75
CA TYR A 44 3.52 -9.78 17.44
C TYR A 44 3.08 -10.95 16.55
N ARG A 45 1.97 -11.59 16.88
CA ARG A 45 1.55 -12.76 16.12
C ARG A 45 1.24 -12.43 14.67
N LEU A 46 0.46 -11.39 14.46
CA LEU A 46 0.09 -11.01 13.11
C LEU A 46 1.30 -10.54 12.34
N ASN A 47 2.15 -9.73 12.97
CA ASN A 47 3.34 -9.23 12.31
C ASN A 47 4.26 -10.37 11.89
N SER A 48 4.43 -11.36 12.77
CA SER A 48 5.27 -12.51 12.46
C SER A 48 4.73 -13.32 11.30
N ARG A 49 3.42 -13.53 11.29
CA ARG A 49 2.80 -14.30 10.20
C ARG A 49 2.96 -13.59 8.87
N LEU A 50 2.67 -12.31 8.86
CA LEU A 50 2.76 -11.55 7.62
C LEU A 50 4.21 -11.44 7.16
N CYS A 51 5.12 -11.27 8.09
CA CYS A 51 6.54 -11.22 7.75
C CYS A 51 6.98 -12.51 7.08
N ALA A 52 6.53 -13.66 7.60
CA ALA A 52 6.87 -14.94 7.01
C ALA A 52 6.30 -15.10 5.61
N MET A 53 5.22 -14.40 5.30
CA MET A 53 4.63 -14.42 3.97
C MET A 53 5.28 -13.42 3.01
N GLY A 54 6.19 -12.59 3.51
CA GLY A 54 6.84 -11.59 2.67
C GLY A 54 6.27 -10.19 2.85
N PHE A 55 5.29 -10.00 3.71
CA PHE A 55 4.71 -8.69 3.97
C PHE A 55 5.56 -7.98 5.02
N ILE A 56 6.62 -7.35 4.58
CA ILE A 56 7.51 -6.63 5.49
C ILE A 56 7.57 -5.17 5.07
N PRO A 57 7.85 -4.27 6.01
CA PRO A 57 7.97 -2.86 5.66
C PRO A 57 8.99 -2.65 4.54
N GLY A 58 8.61 -1.83 3.57
CA GLY A 58 9.45 -1.56 2.42
C GLY A 58 9.15 -2.44 1.22
N GLU A 59 8.44 -3.54 1.41
CA GLU A 59 8.14 -4.44 0.31
C GLU A 59 7.04 -3.87 -0.57
N ILE A 60 7.14 -4.12 -1.86
CA ILE A 60 6.15 -3.66 -2.83
C ILE A 60 5.21 -4.82 -3.16
N PHE A 61 3.92 -4.52 -3.23
CA PHE A 61 2.94 -5.51 -3.62
C PHE A 61 2.00 -4.94 -4.66
N TYR A 62 1.31 -5.83 -5.36
CA TYR A 62 0.38 -5.47 -6.43
C TYR A 62 -1.00 -6.01 -6.06
N VAL A 63 -2.04 -5.20 -6.26
CA VAL A 63 -3.40 -5.65 -5.97
C VAL A 63 -3.98 -6.24 -7.23
N SER A 64 -4.12 -7.57 -7.26
CA SER A 64 -4.63 -8.27 -8.43
C SER A 64 -6.14 -8.38 -8.44
N GLY A 65 -6.79 -8.21 -7.28
CA GLY A 65 -8.22 -8.28 -7.21
C GLY A 65 -8.73 -7.72 -5.89
N ALA A 66 -9.94 -7.17 -5.92
CA ALA A 66 -10.56 -6.64 -4.73
C ALA A 66 -12.06 -6.74 -4.90
N SER A 67 -12.72 -7.40 -3.94
CA SER A 67 -14.17 -7.51 -3.93
C SER A 67 -14.72 -6.64 -2.84
N ARG A 68 -15.85 -6.02 -3.11
CA ARG A 68 -16.49 -5.21 -2.10
C ARG A 68 -16.84 -6.10 -0.89
N GLY A 69 -16.31 -5.75 0.28
CA GLY A 69 -16.57 -6.52 1.48
C GLY A 69 -15.83 -7.83 1.59
N GLY A 70 -15.18 -8.27 0.51
CA GLY A 70 -14.45 -9.52 0.50
C GLY A 70 -12.96 -9.31 0.65
N PRO A 71 -12.17 -10.38 0.56
CA PRO A 71 -10.74 -10.27 0.70
C PRO A 71 -10.10 -9.55 -0.46
N LEU A 72 -8.92 -9.00 -0.20
CA LEU A 72 -8.08 -8.43 -1.23
C LEU A 72 -7.10 -9.49 -1.71
N CYS A 73 -6.95 -9.59 -3.01
CA CYS A 73 -5.97 -10.50 -3.58
C CYS A 73 -4.74 -9.69 -3.97
N VAL A 74 -3.61 -10.02 -3.37
CA VAL A 74 -2.38 -9.27 -3.59
C VAL A 74 -1.27 -10.21 -4.00
N VAL A 75 -0.31 -9.66 -4.73
CA VAL A 75 0.86 -10.42 -5.17
C VAL A 75 2.09 -9.79 -4.55
N VAL A 76 2.81 -10.60 -3.79
CA VAL A 76 4.05 -10.18 -3.12
C VAL A 76 5.12 -11.18 -3.52
N LYS A 77 6.23 -10.68 -4.07
CA LYS A 77 7.35 -11.54 -4.47
C LYS A 77 6.89 -12.72 -5.33
N GLY A 78 5.97 -12.43 -6.23
CA GLY A 78 5.48 -13.46 -7.16
C GLY A 78 4.46 -14.42 -6.59
N THR A 79 4.10 -14.30 -5.32
CA THR A 79 3.12 -15.19 -4.70
C THR A 79 1.83 -14.43 -4.44
N LYS A 80 0.73 -15.08 -4.75
CA LYS A 80 -0.59 -14.48 -4.58
C LYS A 80 -1.18 -14.87 -3.24
N PHE A 81 -1.75 -13.87 -2.55
CA PHE A 81 -2.39 -14.09 -1.26
C PHE A 81 -3.76 -13.44 -1.24
N ALA A 82 -4.65 -14.01 -0.45
CA ALA A 82 -5.95 -13.41 -0.17
C ALA A 82 -5.90 -12.84 1.24
N ILE A 83 -6.08 -11.55 1.37
CA ILE A 83 -5.98 -10.86 2.66
C ILE A 83 -7.37 -10.40 3.08
N GLY A 84 -7.86 -10.92 4.20
CA GLY A 84 -9.16 -10.52 4.71
C GLY A 84 -9.19 -9.07 5.14
N ARG A 85 -10.38 -8.50 5.19
CA ARG A 85 -10.53 -7.09 5.51
C ARG A 85 -10.00 -6.73 6.89
N GLY A 86 -10.25 -7.59 7.89
CA GLY A 86 -9.76 -7.32 9.23
C GLY A 86 -8.25 -7.24 9.29
N MET A 87 -7.58 -8.10 8.53
CA MET A 87 -6.13 -8.08 8.48
C MET A 87 -5.65 -6.88 7.68
N ALA A 88 -6.33 -6.56 6.59
CA ALA A 88 -5.93 -5.46 5.73
C ALA A 88 -6.00 -4.12 6.46
N GLU A 89 -6.91 -3.97 7.41
CA GLU A 89 -7.02 -2.75 8.19
C GLU A 89 -5.81 -2.49 9.04
N ARG A 90 -5.01 -3.52 9.30
CA ARG A 90 -3.85 -3.38 10.16
C ARG A 90 -2.55 -3.20 9.39
N ILE A 91 -2.64 -3.15 8.07
CA ILE A 91 -1.46 -2.99 7.22
C ILE A 91 -1.49 -1.59 6.64
N GLN A 92 -0.49 -0.79 6.99
CA GLN A 92 -0.38 0.56 6.48
C GLN A 92 0.49 0.57 5.24
N ILE A 93 0.02 1.25 4.22
CA ILE A 93 0.66 1.24 2.91
C ILE A 93 0.73 2.67 2.38
N ARG A 94 1.48 2.81 1.28
CA ARG A 94 1.48 4.06 0.53
C ARG A 94 1.67 3.73 -0.94
N GLU A 95 1.25 4.65 -1.78
CA GLU A 95 1.44 4.48 -3.23
C GLU A 95 2.90 4.61 -3.61
N ILE A 96 3.25 3.94 -4.67
CA ILE A 96 4.60 3.99 -5.21
C ILE A 96 4.79 5.27 -6.03
#